data_6d24485eed2eb67f572b9a0da3006f08
#
_entry.id   6d24485eed2eb67f572b9a0da3006f08
#
_cell.length_a   1.000
_cell.length_b   1.000
_cell.length_c   1.000
_cell.angle_alpha   90.00
_cell.angle_beta   90.00
_cell.angle_gamma   90.00
#
_symmetry.space_group_name_H-M   'P 1'
#
loop_
_entity.id
_entity.type
_entity.pdbx_description
1 polymer ?
#
loop_
_entity_poly.entity_id
_entity_poly.type
_entity_poly.pdbx_seq_one_letter_code
_entity_poly.pdbx_strand_id
1 'polypeptide(L)'
;MRIRRCITLLCTLGTALTVAVPASAASATTTPTDGSRASGTDHRAGSTIRSHEGAAAPDTAPRPLAGVAGMDVSSHQGNVNWAAAWRAGARFAVVKATEGTSYRNPKYGQQYGGSYNVGMVRGAYHFAIPSSSSGATQANFFVNNGGGWKADGRTLPPALDIEYNPYGSICYGLSRAAMAAWISDFSKTVHARTGRHPMIYTSTNWWKQCVGDNASFGMNHPLWIARYSSSPGPLPAGWAAHTIWQHDDSGRFPGDQNVFNGSTAQLRKLATG
;
A
#
# COMPACT_ATOMS: atom_id res chain seq x y z
N MET A 1 -80.22 -15.65 -4.85
CA MET A 1 -81.46 -15.28 -5.62
C MET A 1 -81.01 -14.72 -6.97
N ARG A 2 -81.51 -15.38 -8.02
CA ARG A 2 -81.52 -14.99 -9.46
C ARG A 2 -80.21 -14.82 -10.20
N ILE A 3 -79.76 -15.72 -11.06
CA ILE A 3 -80.28 -16.35 -12.30
C ILE A 3 -79.80 -15.62 -13.57
N ARG A 4 -78.99 -16.37 -14.36
CA ARG A 4 -78.94 -16.51 -15.85
C ARG A 4 -78.47 -15.29 -16.67
N ARG A 5 -77.76 -15.43 -17.77
CA ARG A 5 -77.85 -16.39 -18.91
C ARG A 5 -76.58 -16.35 -19.77
N CYS A 6 -76.34 -17.51 -20.37
CA CYS A 6 -75.49 -17.73 -21.54
C CYS A 6 -75.87 -16.90 -22.76
N ILE A 7 -74.88 -16.59 -23.61
CA ILE A 7 -75.08 -16.58 -25.07
C ILE A 7 -73.77 -17.11 -25.68
N THR A 8 -73.88 -18.17 -26.40
CA THR A 8 -72.92 -18.79 -27.30
C THR A 8 -72.99 -18.16 -28.67
N LEU A 9 -71.88 -17.84 -29.32
CA LEU A 9 -71.86 -17.65 -30.76
C LEU A 9 -70.60 -18.24 -31.36
N LEU A 10 -70.78 -19.27 -32.20
CA LEU A 10 -69.80 -19.83 -33.13
C LEU A 10 -69.58 -18.89 -34.30
N CYS A 11 -68.33 -18.85 -34.83
CA CYS A 11 -68.03 -18.87 -36.29
C CYS A 11 -66.52 -18.72 -36.46
N THR A 12 -65.98 -19.63 -37.04
CA THR A 12 -65.46 -20.06 -38.33
C THR A 12 -63.94 -19.92 -38.49
N LEU A 13 -63.39 -21.07 -38.90
CA LEU A 13 -62.00 -21.33 -39.32
C LEU A 13 -61.49 -20.33 -40.40
N GLY A 14 -60.26 -19.87 -40.18
CA GLY A 14 -59.41 -19.32 -41.22
C GLY A 14 -57.98 -19.78 -40.97
N THR A 15 -57.56 -20.85 -41.66
CA THR A 15 -56.20 -21.33 -41.66
C THR A 15 -55.31 -20.42 -42.50
N ALA A 16 -54.44 -19.68 -41.84
CA ALA A 16 -53.31 -19.01 -42.48
C ALA A 16 -52.03 -19.72 -42.12
N LEU A 17 -51.45 -20.38 -43.10
CA LEU A 17 -50.14 -21.04 -43.00
C LEU A 17 -49.06 -19.94 -43.03
N THR A 18 -48.45 -19.61 -41.90
CA THR A 18 -47.26 -18.75 -41.86
C THR A 18 -46.05 -19.61 -41.71
N VAL A 19 -45.21 -19.61 -42.74
CA VAL A 19 -43.90 -20.23 -42.77
C VAL A 19 -42.99 -19.46 -41.80
N ALA A 20 -42.62 -20.09 -40.70
CA ALA A 20 -41.64 -19.53 -39.76
C ALA A 20 -40.22 -19.80 -40.32
N VAL A 21 -39.52 -18.72 -40.65
CA VAL A 21 -38.09 -18.77 -40.94
C VAL A 21 -37.39 -18.78 -39.55
N PRO A 22 -36.49 -19.72 -39.25
CA PRO A 22 -35.73 -19.72 -38.03
C PRO A 22 -34.72 -18.58 -38.11
N ALA A 23 -34.84 -17.59 -37.25
CA ALA A 23 -33.81 -16.59 -36.98
C ALA A 23 -32.68 -17.29 -36.21
N SER A 24 -31.55 -17.50 -36.87
CA SER A 24 -30.29 -17.90 -36.19
C SER A 24 -29.92 -16.79 -35.19
N ALA A 25 -30.13 -17.07 -33.91
CA ALA A 25 -29.53 -16.31 -32.84
C ALA A 25 -28.01 -16.51 -32.85
N ALA A 26 -27.31 -15.53 -33.37
CA ALA A 26 -25.86 -15.44 -33.14
C ALA A 26 -25.63 -15.20 -31.65
N SER A 27 -25.22 -16.24 -30.93
CA SER A 27 -24.70 -16.08 -29.56
C SER A 27 -23.44 -15.23 -29.63
N ALA A 28 -23.58 -13.96 -29.25
CA ALA A 28 -22.43 -13.14 -28.92
C ALA A 28 -21.82 -13.72 -27.64
N THR A 29 -20.81 -14.55 -27.78
CA THR A 29 -19.87 -14.87 -26.72
C THR A 29 -19.12 -13.59 -26.37
N THR A 30 -19.64 -12.86 -25.37
CA THR A 30 -18.83 -11.87 -24.66
C THR A 30 -17.78 -12.65 -23.88
N THR A 31 -16.60 -12.80 -24.47
CA THR A 31 -15.38 -13.10 -23.74
C THR A 31 -15.24 -12.00 -22.68
N PRO A 32 -15.09 -12.34 -21.39
CA PRO A 32 -14.63 -11.36 -20.43
C PRO A 32 -13.24 -10.95 -20.94
N THR A 33 -13.09 -9.72 -21.36
CA THR A 33 -11.78 -9.11 -21.48
C THR A 33 -11.23 -9.08 -20.05
N ASP A 34 -10.47 -10.14 -19.72
CA ASP A 34 -9.52 -10.07 -18.64
C ASP A 34 -8.65 -8.85 -18.93
N GLY A 35 -8.93 -7.78 -18.20
CA GLY A 35 -8.10 -6.59 -18.20
C GLY A 35 -6.77 -6.96 -17.56
N SER A 36 -5.92 -7.67 -18.29
CA SER A 36 -4.51 -7.79 -17.95
C SER A 36 -3.95 -6.38 -17.99
N ARG A 37 -4.05 -5.71 -16.85
CA ARG A 37 -3.33 -4.47 -16.61
C ARG A 37 -1.85 -4.78 -16.83
N ALA A 38 -1.25 -3.99 -17.70
CA ALA A 38 0.16 -4.00 -17.94
C ALA A 38 0.94 -4.17 -16.63
N SER A 39 1.89 -5.07 -16.62
CA SER A 39 2.82 -5.45 -15.55
C SER A 39 3.73 -4.28 -15.08
N GLY A 40 3.25 -3.03 -15.13
CA GLY A 40 4.01 -1.81 -14.86
C GLY A 40 3.51 -0.97 -13.69
N THR A 41 2.61 -1.47 -12.83
CA THR A 41 1.96 -0.66 -11.79
C THR A 41 2.08 -1.24 -10.39
N ASP A 42 3.16 -1.93 -10.08
CA ASP A 42 3.43 -2.44 -8.73
C ASP A 42 4.86 -2.10 -8.32
N HIS A 43 5.03 -0.96 -7.66
CA HIS A 43 6.32 -0.54 -7.13
C HIS A 43 6.39 -0.81 -5.62
N ARG A 44 7.47 -1.47 -5.18
CA ARG A 44 7.75 -1.63 -3.75
C ARG A 44 8.36 -0.36 -3.18
N ALA A 45 8.25 -0.17 -1.87
CA ALA A 45 8.94 0.90 -1.16
C ALA A 45 10.45 0.83 -1.42
N GLY A 46 11.05 1.96 -1.85
CA GLY A 46 12.45 2.04 -2.20
C GLY A 46 12.85 1.52 -3.58
N SER A 47 11.88 1.11 -4.40
CA SER A 47 12.18 0.53 -5.73
C SER A 47 13.04 1.42 -6.63
N THR A 48 13.01 2.72 -6.42
CA THR A 48 13.77 3.70 -7.21
C THR A 48 14.86 4.44 -6.42
N ILE A 49 14.95 4.24 -5.11
CA ILE A 49 15.94 4.94 -4.25
C ILE A 49 17.37 4.73 -4.76
N ARG A 50 17.75 3.47 -5.05
CA ARG A 50 19.11 3.15 -5.52
C ARG A 50 19.46 3.83 -6.84
N SER A 51 18.52 3.99 -7.74
CA SER A 51 18.74 4.64 -9.04
C SER A 51 18.90 6.16 -8.91
N HIS A 52 18.27 6.77 -7.90
CA HIS A 52 18.33 8.22 -7.68
C HIS A 52 19.44 8.64 -6.70
N GLU A 53 19.71 7.82 -5.71
CA GLU A 53 20.63 8.19 -4.61
C GLU A 53 21.91 7.35 -4.57
N GLY A 54 22.00 6.34 -5.42
CA GLY A 54 23.07 5.34 -5.36
C GLY A 54 22.94 4.43 -4.15
N ALA A 55 23.86 3.47 -4.05
CA ALA A 55 24.13 2.76 -2.81
C ALA A 55 25.46 3.29 -2.27
N ALA A 56 25.57 3.46 -0.96
CA ALA A 56 26.90 3.60 -0.38
C ALA A 56 27.69 2.32 -0.66
N ALA A 57 29.01 2.49 -0.82
CA ALA A 57 29.89 1.33 -0.92
C ALA A 57 29.58 0.35 0.22
N PRO A 58 29.57 -0.97 -0.06
CA PRO A 58 29.34 -1.95 0.99
C PRO A 58 30.32 -1.69 2.13
N ASP A 59 29.79 -1.51 3.34
CA ASP A 59 30.64 -1.46 4.52
C ASP A 59 31.27 -2.84 4.65
N THR A 60 32.59 -2.94 4.59
CA THR A 60 33.34 -4.21 4.57
C THR A 60 33.23 -5.00 5.88
N ALA A 61 32.56 -4.44 6.90
CA ALA A 61 32.29 -5.09 8.16
C ALA A 61 30.81 -5.05 8.50
N PRO A 62 30.11 -6.19 8.65
CA PRO A 62 28.75 -6.22 9.17
C PRO A 62 28.71 -5.62 10.57
N ARG A 63 28.23 -4.38 10.73
CA ARG A 63 27.96 -3.82 12.04
C ARG A 63 26.57 -4.26 12.48
N PRO A 64 26.40 -4.83 13.68
CA PRO A 64 25.09 -5.06 14.22
C PRO A 64 24.37 -3.72 14.32
N LEU A 65 23.28 -3.57 13.56
CA LEU A 65 22.43 -2.38 13.68
C LEU A 65 21.77 -2.41 15.06
N ALA A 66 21.94 -1.35 15.82
CA ALA A 66 21.23 -1.21 17.08
C ALA A 66 19.73 -1.05 16.80
N GLY A 67 18.89 -1.88 17.44
CA GLY A 67 17.46 -1.82 17.28
C GLY A 67 16.81 -3.18 16.98
N VAL A 68 15.55 -3.15 16.58
CA VAL A 68 14.78 -4.36 16.26
C VAL A 68 14.78 -4.56 14.75
N ALA A 69 15.26 -5.72 14.30
CA ALA A 69 15.32 -6.05 12.88
C ALA A 69 13.93 -6.40 12.33
N GLY A 70 13.66 -5.95 11.12
CA GLY A 70 12.42 -6.20 10.40
C GLY A 70 12.59 -6.10 8.90
N MET A 71 11.49 -6.13 8.19
CA MET A 71 11.47 -6.14 6.74
C MET A 71 10.23 -5.44 6.20
N ASP A 72 10.26 -4.99 4.96
CA ASP A 72 9.06 -4.69 4.22
C ASP A 72 8.95 -5.56 2.98
N VAL A 73 7.70 -5.83 2.57
CA VAL A 73 7.38 -6.74 1.47
C VAL A 73 6.22 -6.23 0.64
N SER A 74 6.20 -6.63 -0.61
CA SER A 74 5.13 -6.39 -1.57
C SER A 74 4.76 -7.68 -2.32
N SER A 75 4.01 -7.59 -3.40
CA SER A 75 3.71 -8.74 -4.27
C SER A 75 4.96 -9.40 -4.85
N HIS A 76 6.06 -8.64 -4.99
CA HIS A 76 7.34 -9.11 -5.55
C HIS A 76 7.94 -10.27 -4.75
N GLN A 77 7.72 -10.34 -3.45
CA GLN A 77 8.17 -11.43 -2.60
C GLN A 77 7.25 -12.65 -2.65
N GLY A 78 6.11 -12.57 -3.35
CA GLY A 78 5.16 -13.66 -3.44
C GLY A 78 4.65 -14.13 -2.07
N ASN A 79 4.55 -15.43 -1.88
CA ASN A 79 4.25 -16.01 -0.58
C ASN A 79 5.53 -16.08 0.27
N VAL A 80 5.51 -15.43 1.42
CA VAL A 80 6.67 -15.34 2.32
C VAL A 80 6.69 -16.51 3.31
N ASN A 81 7.86 -17.12 3.51
CA ASN A 81 8.08 -18.06 4.60
C ASN A 81 8.35 -17.31 5.91
N TRP A 82 7.28 -16.94 6.60
CA TRP A 82 7.35 -16.13 7.82
C TRP A 82 8.07 -16.84 8.98
N ALA A 83 7.94 -18.16 9.09
CA ALA A 83 8.66 -18.92 10.10
C ALA A 83 10.18 -18.86 9.86
N ALA A 84 10.63 -18.90 8.62
CA ALA A 84 12.05 -18.72 8.30
C ALA A 84 12.52 -17.29 8.60
N ALA A 85 11.75 -16.26 8.22
CA ALA A 85 12.08 -14.87 8.53
C ALA A 85 12.17 -14.61 10.05
N TRP A 86 11.22 -15.18 10.83
CA TRP A 86 11.26 -15.11 12.29
C TRP A 86 12.52 -15.77 12.88
N ARG A 87 12.85 -16.98 12.43
CA ARG A 87 14.09 -17.69 12.87
C ARG A 87 15.35 -16.92 12.47
N ALA A 88 15.32 -16.25 11.32
CA ALA A 88 16.42 -15.38 10.89
C ALA A 88 16.51 -14.07 11.70
N GLY A 89 15.57 -13.79 12.59
CA GLY A 89 15.63 -12.65 13.52
C GLY A 89 14.69 -11.48 13.18
N ALA A 90 13.88 -11.53 12.13
CA ALA A 90 12.87 -10.51 11.89
C ALA A 90 11.82 -10.49 13.00
N ARG A 91 11.45 -9.30 13.48
CA ARG A 91 10.48 -9.12 14.57
C ARG A 91 9.33 -8.23 14.17
N PHE A 92 9.45 -7.49 13.06
CA PHE A 92 8.35 -6.74 12.47
C PHE A 92 8.37 -6.82 10.95
N ALA A 93 7.21 -6.54 10.36
CA ALA A 93 7.05 -6.46 8.92
C ALA A 93 6.11 -5.29 8.53
N VAL A 94 6.42 -4.58 7.45
CA VAL A 94 5.50 -3.62 6.83
C VAL A 94 5.13 -4.13 5.44
N VAL A 95 3.83 -4.34 5.22
CA VAL A 95 3.33 -5.05 4.03
C VAL A 95 2.63 -4.06 3.10
N LYS A 96 3.01 -4.04 1.81
CA LYS A 96 2.27 -3.27 0.83
C LYS A 96 0.82 -3.71 0.80
N ALA A 97 -0.10 -2.79 0.99
CA ALA A 97 -1.53 -3.05 0.83
C ALA A 97 -2.03 -2.55 -0.53
N THR A 98 -1.72 -1.31 -0.87
CA THR A 98 -2.29 -0.61 -2.02
C THR A 98 -1.29 0.31 -2.70
N GLU A 99 -1.62 0.71 -3.94
CA GLU A 99 -0.93 1.77 -4.69
C GLU A 99 -1.95 2.60 -5.48
N GLY A 100 -1.81 3.92 -5.46
CA GLY A 100 -2.75 4.83 -6.12
C GLY A 100 -4.20 4.58 -5.66
N THR A 101 -5.13 4.48 -6.61
CA THR A 101 -6.55 4.24 -6.31
C THR A 101 -7.09 2.93 -6.85
N SER A 102 -6.23 2.06 -7.36
CA SER A 102 -6.69 0.88 -8.09
C SER A 102 -5.91 -0.41 -7.83
N TYR A 103 -4.65 -0.31 -7.43
CA TYR A 103 -3.85 -1.50 -7.15
C TYR A 103 -4.06 -1.97 -5.70
N ARG A 104 -4.23 -3.27 -5.54
CA ARG A 104 -4.22 -3.99 -4.26
C ARG A 104 -3.23 -5.14 -4.38
N ASN A 105 -2.37 -5.29 -3.38
CA ASN A 105 -1.40 -6.38 -3.35
C ASN A 105 -2.13 -7.74 -3.28
N PRO A 106 -2.02 -8.61 -4.30
CA PRO A 106 -2.69 -9.90 -4.30
C PRO A 106 -2.14 -10.88 -3.25
N LYS A 107 -0.98 -10.58 -2.66
CA LYS A 107 -0.34 -11.37 -1.61
C LYS A 107 -0.59 -10.82 -0.20
N TYR A 108 -1.32 -9.70 -0.08
CA TYR A 108 -1.52 -9.01 1.19
C TYR A 108 -2.04 -9.94 2.30
N GLY A 109 -3.05 -10.73 2.03
CA GLY A 109 -3.64 -11.62 3.03
C GLY A 109 -2.65 -12.64 3.61
N GLN A 110 -1.85 -13.28 2.74
CA GLN A 110 -0.80 -14.21 3.17
C GLN A 110 0.32 -13.47 3.92
N GLN A 111 0.74 -12.32 3.41
CA GLN A 111 1.84 -11.58 3.98
C GLN A 111 1.48 -10.96 5.33
N TYR A 112 0.35 -10.27 5.42
CA TYR A 112 -0.10 -9.58 6.63
C TYR A 112 -0.57 -10.56 7.72
N GLY A 113 -1.31 -11.59 7.34
CA GLY A 113 -1.76 -12.64 8.27
C GLY A 113 -0.62 -13.55 8.71
N GLY A 114 0.24 -13.95 7.77
CA GLY A 114 1.38 -14.83 8.06
C GLY A 114 2.41 -14.20 8.99
N SER A 115 2.73 -12.91 8.84
CA SER A 115 3.60 -12.19 9.76
C SER A 115 3.01 -12.12 11.18
N TYR A 116 1.70 -11.90 11.28
CA TYR A 116 0.99 -11.94 12.57
C TYR A 116 1.09 -13.31 13.25
N ASN A 117 0.87 -14.38 12.49
CA ASN A 117 0.79 -15.75 13.03
C ASN A 117 2.10 -16.23 13.64
N VAL A 118 3.25 -15.74 13.16
CA VAL A 118 4.57 -16.04 13.75
C VAL A 118 4.96 -15.12 14.90
N GLY A 119 4.11 -14.15 15.27
CA GLY A 119 4.35 -13.28 16.42
C GLY A 119 4.95 -11.92 16.11
N MET A 120 5.13 -11.55 14.85
CA MET A 120 5.67 -10.23 14.47
C MET A 120 4.68 -9.10 14.79
N VAL A 121 5.22 -7.94 15.11
CA VAL A 121 4.52 -6.67 14.96
C VAL A 121 4.43 -6.38 13.46
N ARG A 122 3.27 -6.00 12.94
CA ARG A 122 3.12 -5.75 11.50
C ARG A 122 2.35 -4.47 11.24
N GLY A 123 2.61 -3.87 10.08
CA GLY A 123 1.91 -2.72 9.54
C GLY A 123 1.60 -2.89 8.06
N ALA A 124 0.89 -1.94 7.52
CA ALA A 124 0.59 -1.86 6.09
C ALA A 124 1.11 -0.54 5.53
N TYR A 125 1.51 -0.54 4.24
CA TYR A 125 1.85 0.69 3.56
C TYR A 125 1.07 0.87 2.25
N HIS A 126 0.94 2.14 1.87
CA HIS A 126 0.34 2.61 0.64
C HIS A 126 1.40 3.32 -0.20
N PHE A 127 1.65 2.83 -1.41
CA PHE A 127 2.49 3.53 -2.37
C PHE A 127 1.69 4.67 -3.02
N ALA A 128 2.12 5.90 -2.78
CA ALA A 128 1.39 7.09 -3.23
C ALA A 128 1.67 7.42 -4.69
N ILE A 129 0.63 7.84 -5.41
CA ILE A 129 0.72 8.44 -6.74
C ILE A 129 0.01 9.80 -6.74
N PRO A 130 0.64 10.86 -6.18
CA PRO A 130 0.01 12.16 -5.99
C PRO A 130 -0.57 12.79 -7.26
N SER A 131 -0.02 12.47 -8.43
CA SER A 131 -0.53 12.97 -9.71
C SER A 131 -1.85 12.33 -10.15
N SER A 132 -2.29 11.21 -9.54
CA SER A 132 -3.45 10.46 -10.00
C SER A 132 -4.76 10.84 -9.31
N SER A 133 -4.69 11.33 -8.07
CA SER A 133 -5.88 11.73 -7.28
C SER A 133 -5.47 12.47 -6.01
N SER A 134 -6.46 13.00 -5.25
CA SER A 134 -6.23 13.66 -3.97
C SER A 134 -5.67 12.70 -2.91
N GLY A 135 -5.01 13.25 -1.90
CA GLY A 135 -4.54 12.51 -0.75
C GLY A 135 -5.68 11.79 -0.02
N ALA A 136 -6.81 12.47 0.17
CA ALA A 136 -8.01 11.88 0.78
C ALA A 136 -8.55 10.67 0.01
N THR A 137 -8.56 10.73 -1.32
CA THR A 137 -9.03 9.61 -2.15
C THR A 137 -8.13 8.39 -1.97
N GLN A 138 -6.80 8.56 -2.02
CA GLN A 138 -5.86 7.46 -1.82
C GLN A 138 -5.87 6.93 -0.38
N ALA A 139 -5.97 7.81 0.61
CA ALA A 139 -6.10 7.42 2.01
C ALA A 139 -7.35 6.57 2.27
N ASN A 140 -8.50 6.96 1.70
CA ASN A 140 -9.74 6.17 1.79
C ASN A 140 -9.59 4.81 1.13
N PHE A 141 -8.99 4.75 -0.06
CA PHE A 141 -8.71 3.49 -0.74
C PHE A 141 -7.79 2.59 0.10
N PHE A 142 -6.72 3.16 0.66
CA PHE A 142 -5.79 2.44 1.53
C PHE A 142 -6.48 1.86 2.77
N VAL A 143 -7.18 2.69 3.54
CA VAL A 143 -7.83 2.24 4.78
C VAL A 143 -8.89 1.17 4.52
N ASN A 144 -9.62 1.26 3.40
CA ASN A 144 -10.59 0.25 2.99
C ASN A 144 -9.95 -1.09 2.55
N ASN A 145 -8.64 -1.09 2.23
CA ASN A 145 -7.96 -2.24 1.65
C ASN A 145 -6.70 -2.67 2.44
N GLY A 146 -6.70 -2.49 3.76
CA GLY A 146 -5.65 -3.00 4.63
C GLY A 146 -4.94 -1.96 5.51
N GLY A 147 -5.13 -0.66 5.25
CA GLY A 147 -4.53 0.44 6.00
C GLY A 147 -5.22 0.74 7.35
N GLY A 148 -6.03 -0.16 7.88
CA GLY A 148 -6.63 0.00 9.20
C GLY A 148 -5.63 -0.15 10.33
N TRP A 149 -5.97 0.41 11.51
CA TRP A 149 -5.15 0.31 12.71
C TRP A 149 -5.96 -0.16 13.92
N LYS A 150 -5.29 -0.85 14.84
CA LYS A 150 -5.83 -1.26 16.15
C LYS A 150 -4.76 -1.09 17.22
N ALA A 151 -5.16 -0.62 18.40
CA ALA A 151 -4.31 -0.48 19.59
C ALA A 151 -4.05 -1.84 20.27
N ASP A 152 -3.51 -2.81 19.53
CA ASP A 152 -3.34 -4.20 19.98
C ASP A 152 -1.87 -4.55 20.35
N GLY A 153 -0.97 -3.56 20.32
CA GLY A 153 0.46 -3.76 20.55
C GLY A 153 1.16 -4.58 19.44
N ARG A 154 0.46 -4.85 18.34
CA ARG A 154 0.94 -5.66 17.22
C ARG A 154 0.65 -5.06 15.84
N THR A 155 -0.16 -3.99 15.78
CA THR A 155 -0.47 -3.27 14.56
C THR A 155 0.22 -1.93 14.56
N LEU A 156 1.23 -1.75 13.70
CA LEU A 156 1.92 -0.46 13.49
C LEU A 156 0.94 0.57 12.91
N PRO A 157 1.20 1.88 13.12
CA PRO A 157 0.46 2.91 12.41
C PRO A 157 0.50 2.65 10.90
N PRO A 158 -0.57 2.99 10.15
CA PRO A 158 -0.56 2.93 8.70
C PRO A 158 0.62 3.70 8.13
N ALA A 159 1.23 3.27 7.03
CA ALA A 159 2.36 3.97 6.43
C ALA A 159 2.00 4.57 5.07
N LEU A 160 2.34 5.84 4.89
CA LEU A 160 2.38 6.52 3.61
C LEU A 160 3.77 6.36 3.02
N ASP A 161 3.88 5.66 1.91
CA ASP A 161 5.08 5.58 1.11
C ASP A 161 5.01 6.68 0.04
N ILE A 162 5.85 7.71 0.23
CA ILE A 162 5.94 8.89 -0.65
C ILE A 162 7.39 9.15 -1.02
N GLU A 163 7.74 8.80 -2.24
CA GLU A 163 9.10 8.78 -2.76
C GLU A 163 9.17 9.16 -4.25
N TYR A 164 10.32 8.95 -4.88
CA TYR A 164 10.55 9.19 -6.30
C TYR A 164 9.49 8.54 -7.17
N ASN A 165 8.94 9.31 -8.10
CA ASN A 165 7.91 8.83 -9.01
C ASN A 165 8.50 7.84 -10.04
N PRO A 166 8.12 6.57 -10.02
CA PRO A 166 8.61 5.59 -11.00
C PRO A 166 7.94 5.73 -12.38
N TYR A 167 6.92 6.57 -12.50
CA TYR A 167 6.09 6.70 -13.70
C TYR A 167 6.35 8.00 -14.48
N GLY A 168 7.20 8.89 -14.00
CA GLY A 168 7.45 10.17 -14.67
C GLY A 168 8.24 11.17 -13.82
N SER A 169 7.82 12.42 -13.86
CA SER A 169 8.53 13.50 -13.14
C SER A 169 8.71 13.18 -11.66
N ILE A 170 9.92 13.36 -11.15
CA ILE A 170 10.36 12.97 -9.78
C ILE A 170 9.36 13.36 -8.69
N CYS A 171 8.81 14.56 -8.76
CA CYS A 171 7.84 15.08 -7.79
C CYS A 171 6.38 15.00 -8.32
N TYR A 172 6.06 14.03 -9.19
CA TYR A 172 4.71 13.83 -9.73
C TYR A 172 4.11 15.04 -10.46
N GLY A 173 4.95 15.98 -10.92
CA GLY A 173 4.52 17.24 -11.52
C GLY A 173 3.94 18.26 -10.53
N LEU A 174 4.03 18.02 -9.23
CA LEU A 174 3.53 18.95 -8.22
C LEU A 174 4.62 19.93 -7.75
N SER A 175 4.20 21.15 -7.41
CA SER A 175 5.06 22.06 -6.65
C SER A 175 5.25 21.55 -5.21
N ARG A 176 6.30 22.05 -4.54
CA ARG A 176 6.56 21.70 -3.13
C ARG A 176 5.36 21.97 -2.20
N ALA A 177 4.68 23.10 -2.41
CA ALA A 177 3.51 23.45 -1.62
C ALA A 177 2.32 22.50 -1.91
N ALA A 178 2.09 22.15 -3.18
CA ALA A 178 1.04 21.22 -3.57
C ALA A 178 1.32 19.81 -3.04
N MET A 179 2.59 19.36 -3.05
CA MET A 179 2.99 18.07 -2.49
C MET A 179 2.77 18.04 -0.97
N ALA A 180 3.19 19.07 -0.24
CA ALA A 180 2.94 19.19 1.20
C ALA A 180 1.44 19.20 1.53
N ALA A 181 0.63 19.91 0.74
CA ALA A 181 -0.83 19.90 0.89
C ALA A 181 -1.42 18.51 0.63
N TRP A 182 -0.94 17.79 -0.38
CA TRP A 182 -1.38 16.42 -0.70
C TRP A 182 -1.06 15.44 0.44
N ILE A 183 0.17 15.48 0.99
CA ILE A 183 0.59 14.66 2.14
C ILE A 183 -0.27 14.97 3.37
N SER A 184 -0.55 16.24 3.62
CA SER A 184 -1.43 16.69 4.72
C SER A 184 -2.86 16.16 4.56
N ASP A 185 -3.41 16.19 3.34
CA ASP A 185 -4.75 15.68 3.02
C ASP A 185 -4.85 14.17 3.26
N PHE A 186 -3.86 13.40 2.79
CA PHE A 186 -3.74 11.98 3.06
C PHE A 186 -3.67 11.70 4.57
N SER A 187 -2.78 12.39 5.27
CA SER A 187 -2.56 12.18 6.70
C SER A 187 -3.79 12.49 7.55
N LYS A 188 -4.45 13.62 7.29
CA LYS A 188 -5.70 13.99 7.98
C LYS A 188 -6.79 12.95 7.78
N THR A 189 -6.92 12.42 6.58
CA THR A 189 -7.92 11.40 6.26
C THR A 189 -7.61 10.08 6.96
N VAL A 190 -6.35 9.61 6.94
CA VAL A 190 -5.95 8.41 7.69
C VAL A 190 -6.20 8.61 9.18
N HIS A 191 -5.80 9.75 9.74
CA HIS A 191 -6.01 10.05 11.16
C HIS A 191 -7.49 10.08 11.55
N ALA A 192 -8.33 10.74 10.76
CA ALA A 192 -9.78 10.78 10.99
C ALA A 192 -10.43 9.39 10.99
N ARG A 193 -9.90 8.46 10.19
CA ARG A 193 -10.45 7.12 10.03
C ARG A 193 -9.90 6.08 11.00
N THR A 194 -8.68 6.28 11.49
CA THR A 194 -7.98 5.27 12.30
C THR A 194 -7.63 5.75 13.70
N GLY A 195 -7.72 7.05 13.96
CA GLY A 195 -7.22 7.69 15.19
C GLY A 195 -5.69 7.82 15.24
N ARG A 196 -4.96 7.43 14.16
CA ARG A 196 -3.49 7.47 14.12
C ARG A 196 -2.99 8.28 12.94
N HIS A 197 -2.02 9.15 13.19
CA HIS A 197 -1.24 9.72 12.09
C HIS A 197 -0.42 8.61 11.42
N PRO A 198 -0.35 8.60 10.09
CA PRO A 198 0.46 7.61 9.40
C PRO A 198 1.95 7.82 9.68
N MET A 199 2.72 6.75 9.66
CA MET A 199 4.15 6.83 9.42
C MET A 199 4.38 7.40 8.02
N ILE A 200 5.45 8.18 7.83
CA ILE A 200 5.88 8.65 6.52
C ILE A 200 7.15 7.91 6.15
N TYR A 201 7.08 7.13 5.05
CA TYR A 201 8.25 6.58 4.38
C TYR A 201 8.68 7.53 3.27
N THR A 202 9.96 7.89 3.26
CA THR A 202 10.57 8.76 2.26
C THR A 202 12.10 8.69 2.34
N SER A 203 12.80 9.35 1.42
CA SER A 203 14.22 9.67 1.55
C SER A 203 14.43 11.15 1.86
N THR A 204 15.56 11.49 2.50
CA THR A 204 15.89 12.87 2.81
C THR A 204 16.03 13.74 1.57
N ASN A 205 16.63 13.21 0.51
CA ASN A 205 16.84 13.95 -0.73
C ASN A 205 15.52 14.24 -1.45
N TRP A 206 14.66 13.22 -1.56
CA TRP A 206 13.33 13.42 -2.15
C TRP A 206 12.51 14.43 -1.35
N TRP A 207 12.51 14.33 -0.02
CA TRP A 207 11.76 15.26 0.84
C TRP A 207 12.18 16.71 0.64
N LYS A 208 13.49 16.96 0.62
CA LYS A 208 14.05 18.29 0.32
C LYS A 208 13.64 18.79 -1.05
N GLN A 209 13.73 17.94 -2.04
CA GLN A 209 13.45 18.30 -3.43
C GLN A 209 11.96 18.56 -3.64
N CYS A 210 11.08 17.68 -3.17
CA CYS A 210 9.68 17.64 -3.54
C CYS A 210 8.73 18.24 -2.50
N VAL A 211 9.15 18.36 -1.22
CA VAL A 211 8.36 18.95 -0.13
C VAL A 211 8.96 20.25 0.39
N GLY A 212 10.20 20.57 -0.04
CA GLY A 212 10.91 21.79 0.37
C GLY A 212 11.44 21.74 1.79
N ASP A 213 11.78 20.54 2.28
CA ASP A 213 12.27 20.28 3.63
C ASP A 213 11.29 20.81 4.73
N ASN A 214 9.99 20.61 4.47
CA ASN A 214 8.92 21.08 5.34
C ASN A 214 8.94 20.34 6.68
N ALA A 215 9.16 21.10 7.77
CA ALA A 215 9.31 20.56 9.12
C ALA A 215 7.96 20.22 9.83
N SER A 216 6.82 20.62 9.28
CA SER A 216 5.52 20.54 9.97
C SER A 216 5.04 19.11 10.23
N PHE A 217 5.60 18.12 9.56
CA PHE A 217 5.21 16.72 9.71
C PHE A 217 5.93 16.01 10.86
N GLY A 218 7.11 16.47 11.27
CA GLY A 218 7.97 15.77 12.21
C GLY A 218 7.36 15.53 13.61
N MET A 219 6.45 16.38 14.06
CA MET A 219 5.85 16.26 15.40
C MET A 219 4.89 15.07 15.55
N ASN A 220 4.14 14.75 14.50
CA ASN A 220 3.02 13.81 14.61
C ASN A 220 3.22 12.52 13.79
N HIS A 221 4.19 12.51 12.89
CA HIS A 221 4.40 11.38 11.97
C HIS A 221 5.69 10.63 12.32
N PRO A 222 5.63 9.37 12.72
CA PRO A 222 6.83 8.55 12.81
C PRO A 222 7.53 8.49 11.45
N LEU A 223 8.85 8.67 11.43
CA LEU A 223 9.64 8.65 10.19
C LEU A 223 10.13 7.24 9.88
N TRP A 224 9.82 6.76 8.70
CA TRP A 224 10.44 5.59 8.11
C TRP A 224 11.35 6.07 6.98
N ILE A 225 12.66 6.17 7.27
CA ILE A 225 13.64 6.74 6.35
C ILE A 225 14.28 5.67 5.48
N ALA A 226 14.38 5.92 4.18
CA ALA A 226 15.12 5.08 3.25
C ALA A 226 16.50 5.67 2.99
N ARG A 227 17.52 4.87 3.22
CA ARG A 227 18.90 5.16 2.82
C ARG A 227 19.73 3.90 2.83
N TYR A 228 20.21 3.49 1.68
CA TYR A 228 21.03 2.28 1.52
C TYR A 228 22.50 2.60 1.81
N SER A 229 22.85 2.56 3.10
CA SER A 229 24.13 3.01 3.63
C SER A 229 24.39 2.38 5.00
N SER A 230 25.54 2.67 5.58
CA SER A 230 25.92 2.26 6.95
C SER A 230 25.26 3.10 8.06
N SER A 231 24.54 4.18 7.72
CA SER A 231 23.85 5.04 8.67
C SER A 231 22.63 5.69 8.02
N PRO A 232 21.58 6.08 8.79
CA PRO A 232 20.42 6.78 8.26
C PRO A 232 20.74 8.18 7.74
N GLY A 233 21.91 8.72 8.07
CA GLY A 233 22.36 10.05 7.64
C GLY A 233 21.53 11.21 8.17
N PRO A 234 21.65 12.38 7.56
CA PRO A 234 20.82 13.54 7.91
C PRO A 234 19.35 13.22 7.66
N LEU A 235 18.49 13.59 8.62
CA LEU A 235 17.05 13.40 8.50
C LEU A 235 16.39 14.63 7.87
N PRO A 236 15.18 14.51 7.29
CA PRO A 236 14.41 15.65 6.83
C PRO A 236 14.08 16.59 8.01
N ALA A 237 13.88 17.88 7.74
CA ALA A 237 13.56 18.86 8.77
C ALA A 237 12.29 18.46 9.54
N GLY A 238 12.30 18.76 10.85
CA GLY A 238 11.21 18.45 11.77
C GLY A 238 11.32 17.09 12.49
N TRP A 239 12.15 16.16 12.01
CA TRP A 239 12.41 14.90 12.69
C TRP A 239 13.76 14.91 13.41
N ALA A 240 13.73 14.82 14.73
CA ALA A 240 14.93 14.68 15.55
C ALA A 240 15.49 13.25 15.53
N ALA A 241 14.66 12.26 15.22
CA ALA A 241 15.02 10.85 15.12
C ALA A 241 14.16 10.13 14.07
N HIS A 242 14.69 9.08 13.47
CA HIS A 242 13.90 8.16 12.67
C HIS A 242 13.24 7.11 13.60
N THR A 243 12.12 6.58 13.14
CA THR A 243 11.41 5.47 13.81
C THR A 243 11.84 4.13 13.21
N ILE A 244 11.86 4.05 11.88
CA ILE A 244 12.35 2.90 11.12
C ILE A 244 13.34 3.41 10.08
N TRP A 245 14.38 2.63 9.84
CA TRP A 245 15.33 2.85 8.78
C TRP A 245 15.37 1.63 7.85
N GLN A 246 15.02 1.85 6.57
CA GLN A 246 15.23 0.90 5.49
C GLN A 246 16.67 1.11 5.00
N HIS A 247 17.54 0.16 5.32
CA HIS A 247 18.98 0.32 5.12
C HIS A 247 19.54 -0.45 3.92
N ASP A 248 18.76 -1.39 3.37
CA ASP A 248 19.14 -2.15 2.18
C ASP A 248 17.87 -2.69 1.48
N ASP A 249 17.96 -2.88 0.16
CA ASP A 249 16.91 -3.48 -0.68
C ASP A 249 17.10 -4.98 -0.89
N SER A 250 18.05 -5.57 -0.23
CA SER A 250 18.39 -7.00 -0.27
C SER A 250 19.04 -7.43 1.03
N GLY A 251 19.05 -8.73 1.31
CA GLY A 251 19.72 -9.22 2.49
C GLY A 251 19.15 -10.52 3.03
N ARG A 252 19.19 -10.67 4.37
CA ARG A 252 18.87 -11.91 5.06
C ARG A 252 17.36 -12.21 5.12
N PHE A 253 16.51 -11.19 5.00
CA PHE A 253 15.05 -11.36 4.99
C PHE A 253 14.50 -11.26 3.56
N PRO A 254 13.36 -11.88 3.27
CA PRO A 254 12.63 -11.59 2.05
C PRO A 254 12.23 -10.11 2.00
N GLY A 255 12.47 -9.43 0.86
CA GLY A 255 12.20 -7.99 0.71
C GLY A 255 13.28 -7.12 1.32
N ASP A 256 12.91 -5.88 1.62
CA ASP A 256 13.85 -4.84 1.99
C ASP A 256 14.15 -4.89 3.50
N GLN A 257 15.39 -4.54 3.86
CA GLN A 257 15.92 -4.72 5.22
C GLN A 257 15.68 -3.48 6.06
N ASN A 258 15.05 -3.66 7.20
CA ASN A 258 14.67 -2.57 8.09
C ASN A 258 15.19 -2.76 9.51
N VAL A 259 15.40 -1.66 10.20
CA VAL A 259 15.66 -1.64 11.64
C VAL A 259 14.76 -0.60 12.31
N PHE A 260 14.04 -1.00 13.34
CA PHE A 260 13.33 -0.09 14.22
C PHE A 260 14.31 0.52 15.23
N ASN A 261 14.30 1.83 15.38
CA ASN A 261 15.18 2.59 16.27
C ASN A 261 14.70 2.51 17.73
N GLY A 262 14.92 1.39 18.35
CA GLY A 262 14.51 1.17 19.74
C GLY A 262 14.42 -0.31 20.12
N SER A 263 13.90 -0.56 21.31
CA SER A 263 13.67 -1.90 21.84
C SER A 263 12.36 -2.51 21.34
N THR A 264 12.20 -3.83 21.51
CA THR A 264 10.94 -4.53 21.23
C THR A 264 9.77 -3.97 22.05
N ALA A 265 10.02 -3.51 23.29
CA ALA A 265 8.99 -2.88 24.11
C ALA A 265 8.51 -1.55 23.49
N GLN A 266 9.45 -0.74 22.99
CA GLN A 266 9.13 0.51 22.30
C GLN A 266 8.42 0.27 20.96
N LEU A 267 8.80 -0.77 20.20
CA LEU A 267 8.10 -1.18 19.00
C LEU A 267 6.61 -1.54 19.29
N ARG A 268 6.37 -2.30 20.36
CA ARG A 268 5.02 -2.63 20.81
C ARG A 268 4.26 -1.40 21.30
N LYS A 269 4.95 -0.47 22.00
CA LYS A 269 4.34 0.80 22.41
C LYS A 269 3.89 1.62 21.19
N LEU A 270 4.69 1.71 20.14
CA LEU A 270 4.29 2.36 18.88
C LEU A 270 3.01 1.71 18.29
N ALA A 271 2.85 0.40 18.43
CA ALA A 271 1.68 -0.35 17.98
C ALA A 271 0.48 -0.27 18.94
N THR A 272 0.64 0.33 20.12
CA THR A 272 -0.45 0.52 21.11
C THR A 272 -1.06 1.92 21.02
N GLY A 273 -0.28 2.92 20.62
CA GLY A 273 -0.73 4.32 20.51
C GLY A 273 0.05 5.26 21.41
#